data_59f6eb7c36273cd8a3c1f98c2effa640
#
_entry.id   59f6eb7c36273cd8a3c1f98c2effa640
#
_cell.length_a   1.000
_cell.length_b   1.000
_cell.length_c   1.000
_cell.angle_alpha   90.00
_cell.angle_beta   90.00
_cell.angle_gamma   90.00
#
_symmetry.space_group_name_H-M   'P 1'
#
loop_
_entity.id
_entity.type
_entity.pdbx_description
1 polymer ?
#
loop_
_entity_poly.entity_id
_entity_poly.type
_entity_poly.pdbx_seq_one_letter_code
_entity_poly.pdbx_strand_id
1 'polypeptide(L)'
;MRIRVFILGLLLAASTQAQLLYRDASVFPLLGKATDATLTRYERLPASLESVSRKPLWDLGRNSAGLALRFRSNSTCIGAKWEVRDNRSMNHMTPTGIKGLDLYCLQDGKWVFAGSGRPQGKVNEATIVKNMDPEEREYLLYLSLYDGVTSLAIGVDSLSTL
;
A
#
# COMPACT_ATOMS: atom_id res chain seq x y z
N MET A 1 10.41 34.14 56.27
CA MET A 1 9.82 32.95 55.60
C MET A 1 9.88 33.16 54.10
N ARG A 2 10.83 32.52 53.40
CA ARG A 2 11.03 32.72 51.95
C ARG A 2 10.34 31.58 51.20
N ILE A 3 9.24 31.90 50.49
CA ILE A 3 8.50 30.96 49.64
C ILE A 3 9.29 30.79 48.36
N ARG A 4 9.82 29.57 48.12
CA ARG A 4 10.40 29.19 46.82
C ARG A 4 9.30 28.61 45.94
N VAL A 5 8.90 29.38 44.91
CA VAL A 5 7.98 28.92 43.85
C VAL A 5 8.78 28.07 42.89
N PHE A 6 8.52 26.76 42.83
CA PHE A 6 9.02 25.86 41.80
C PHE A 6 8.08 25.96 40.61
N ILE A 7 8.52 26.56 39.49
CA ILE A 7 7.82 26.51 38.21
C ILE A 7 8.22 25.20 37.56
N LEU A 8 7.31 24.23 37.58
CA LEU A 8 7.44 22.97 36.85
C LEU A 8 7.09 23.23 35.39
N GLY A 9 8.09 23.38 34.51
CA GLY A 9 7.90 23.53 33.08
C GLY A 9 7.42 22.23 32.48
N LEU A 10 6.16 22.18 32.06
CA LEU A 10 5.58 21.06 31.30
C LEU A 10 6.09 21.14 29.84
N LEU A 11 7.10 20.37 29.49
CA LEU A 11 7.52 20.17 28.10
C LEU A 11 6.45 19.34 27.38
N LEU A 12 5.54 20.00 26.66
CA LEU A 12 4.68 19.35 25.66
C LEU A 12 5.58 18.89 24.51
N ALA A 13 5.95 17.61 24.49
CA ALA A 13 6.49 16.98 23.30
C ALA A 13 5.37 16.87 22.27
N ALA A 14 5.25 17.87 21.38
CA ALA A 14 4.43 17.75 20.18
C ALA A 14 5.05 16.66 19.31
N SER A 15 4.45 15.47 19.30
CA SER A 15 4.76 14.44 18.31
C SER A 15 4.33 14.98 16.95
N THR A 16 5.24 15.60 16.21
CA THR A 16 5.05 15.91 14.81
C THR A 16 4.98 14.58 14.08
N GLN A 17 3.77 14.15 13.75
CA GLN A 17 3.58 13.02 12.85
C GLN A 17 4.14 13.46 11.49
N ALA A 18 5.25 12.85 11.07
CA ALA A 18 5.87 13.17 9.80
C ALA A 18 4.83 12.97 8.68
N GLN A 19 4.58 14.03 7.93
CA GLN A 19 3.66 13.97 6.80
C GLN A 19 4.33 13.18 5.69
N LEU A 20 3.70 12.07 5.25
CA LEU A 20 4.20 11.27 4.14
C LEU A 20 4.06 12.04 2.82
N LEU A 21 5.12 12.00 2.02
CA LEU A 21 5.08 12.42 0.63
C LEU A 21 4.68 11.22 -0.24
N TYR A 22 3.63 11.40 -1.03
CA TYR A 22 3.09 10.37 -1.88
C TYR A 22 3.58 10.52 -3.32
N ARG A 23 4.09 9.42 -3.90
CA ARG A 23 4.49 9.30 -5.30
C ARG A 23 3.58 8.29 -5.99
N ASP A 24 3.11 8.66 -7.19
CA ASP A 24 2.30 7.74 -8.01
C ASP A 24 3.06 6.44 -8.27
N ALA A 25 2.38 5.32 -8.07
CA ALA A 25 2.99 4.00 -8.17
C ALA A 25 3.22 3.54 -9.61
N SER A 26 2.78 4.29 -10.62
CA SER A 26 3.01 3.99 -12.03
C SER A 26 4.49 4.03 -12.43
N VAL A 27 5.32 4.75 -11.66
CA VAL A 27 6.78 4.85 -11.92
C VAL A 27 7.56 3.60 -11.50
N PHE A 28 6.96 2.71 -10.70
CA PHE A 28 7.62 1.50 -10.22
C PHE A 28 7.30 0.28 -11.08
N PRO A 29 8.20 -0.72 -11.16
CA PRO A 29 7.92 -1.99 -11.82
C PRO A 29 6.70 -2.68 -11.22
N LEU A 30 5.80 -3.13 -12.10
CA LEU A 30 4.65 -3.98 -11.73
C LEU A 30 4.97 -5.43 -12.10
N LEU A 31 4.97 -6.30 -11.10
CA LEU A 31 5.26 -7.73 -11.22
C LEU A 31 3.97 -8.55 -11.26
N GLY A 32 4.06 -9.78 -11.73
CA GLY A 32 2.93 -10.73 -11.79
C GLY A 32 1.98 -10.52 -12.96
N LYS A 33 2.28 -9.57 -13.87
CA LYS A 33 1.47 -9.28 -15.05
C LYS A 33 1.97 -10.08 -16.25
N ALA A 34 1.10 -10.82 -16.89
CA ALA A 34 1.45 -11.63 -18.06
C ALA A 34 1.52 -10.82 -19.37
N THR A 35 0.81 -9.68 -19.43
CA THR A 35 0.72 -8.81 -20.62
C THR A 35 0.33 -7.40 -20.21
N ASP A 36 0.75 -6.40 -20.98
CA ASP A 36 0.33 -5.01 -20.82
C ASP A 36 -0.94 -4.66 -21.62
N ALA A 37 -1.45 -5.57 -22.45
CA ALA A 37 -2.67 -5.40 -23.24
C ALA A 37 -3.96 -5.53 -22.41
N THR A 38 -3.96 -5.00 -21.18
CA THR A 38 -5.11 -4.98 -20.25
C THR A 38 -5.85 -3.64 -20.35
N LEU A 39 -7.11 -3.57 -19.88
CA LEU A 39 -7.86 -2.30 -19.89
C LEU A 39 -7.23 -1.23 -19.01
N THR A 40 -6.74 -1.63 -17.82
CA THR A 40 -6.03 -0.72 -16.91
C THR A 40 -4.73 -1.35 -16.41
N ARG A 41 -3.85 -0.52 -15.83
CA ARG A 41 -2.54 -0.95 -15.36
C ARG A 41 -2.60 -2.14 -14.38
N TYR A 42 -3.53 -2.11 -13.43
CA TYR A 42 -3.60 -3.08 -12.34
C TYR A 42 -4.57 -4.25 -12.58
N GLU A 43 -4.94 -4.49 -13.84
CA GLU A 43 -5.69 -5.67 -14.28
C GLU A 43 -4.76 -6.75 -14.83
N ARG A 44 -5.20 -8.01 -14.81
CA ARG A 44 -4.40 -9.18 -15.16
C ARG A 44 -4.68 -9.74 -16.54
N LEU A 45 -5.96 -9.70 -16.96
CA LEU A 45 -6.39 -10.32 -18.19
C LEU A 45 -6.26 -9.36 -19.39
N PRO A 46 -5.84 -9.87 -20.57
CA PRO A 46 -5.87 -9.08 -21.80
C PRO A 46 -7.27 -8.58 -22.10
N ALA A 47 -7.38 -7.33 -22.55
CA ALA A 47 -8.67 -6.72 -22.92
C ALA A 47 -9.44 -7.51 -23.98
N SER A 48 -8.73 -8.20 -24.88
CA SER A 48 -9.34 -9.05 -25.92
C SER A 48 -10.17 -10.21 -25.38
N LEU A 49 -9.99 -10.62 -24.13
CA LEU A 49 -10.77 -11.69 -23.51
C LEU A 49 -12.14 -11.24 -23.03
N GLU A 50 -12.44 -9.94 -22.99
CA GLU A 50 -13.73 -9.42 -22.51
C GLU A 50 -14.91 -9.99 -23.28
N SER A 51 -14.83 -9.95 -24.62
CA SER A 51 -15.94 -10.37 -25.50
C SER A 51 -16.14 -11.89 -25.59
N VAL A 52 -15.13 -12.68 -25.23
CA VAL A 52 -15.16 -14.15 -25.36
C VAL A 52 -15.24 -14.86 -23.99
N SER A 53 -15.08 -14.15 -22.89
CA SER A 53 -15.16 -14.69 -21.53
C SER A 53 -16.57 -14.60 -20.98
N ARG A 54 -16.95 -15.59 -20.15
CA ARG A 54 -18.16 -15.46 -19.33
C ARG A 54 -18.01 -14.28 -18.38
N LYS A 55 -19.05 -13.47 -18.23
CA LYS A 55 -19.01 -12.24 -17.40
C LYS A 55 -18.45 -12.46 -15.98
N PRO A 56 -18.84 -13.49 -15.20
CA PRO A 56 -18.26 -13.68 -13.85
C PRO A 56 -16.76 -13.96 -13.88
N LEU A 57 -16.25 -14.67 -14.89
CA LEU A 57 -14.82 -14.92 -15.05
C LEU A 57 -14.08 -13.64 -15.39
N TRP A 58 -14.63 -12.84 -16.32
CA TRP A 58 -14.07 -11.56 -16.69
C TRP A 58 -14.00 -10.62 -15.47
N ASP A 59 -15.10 -10.48 -14.72
CA ASP A 59 -15.17 -9.61 -13.53
C ASP A 59 -14.14 -10.01 -12.45
N LEU A 60 -13.93 -11.32 -12.22
CA LEU A 60 -12.89 -11.82 -11.33
C LEU A 60 -11.48 -11.59 -11.88
N GLY A 61 -11.29 -11.76 -13.17
CA GLY A 61 -10.01 -11.53 -13.85
C GLY A 61 -9.50 -10.10 -13.78
N ARG A 62 -10.40 -9.14 -13.59
CA ARG A 62 -10.08 -7.71 -13.41
C ARG A 62 -9.61 -7.35 -12.01
N ASN A 63 -9.64 -8.26 -11.04
CA ASN A 63 -9.05 -8.04 -9.73
C ASN A 63 -7.51 -8.05 -9.82
N SER A 64 -6.86 -7.36 -8.87
CA SER A 64 -5.40 -7.16 -8.89
C SER A 64 -4.60 -8.28 -8.22
N ALA A 65 -5.24 -9.42 -7.91
CA ALA A 65 -4.63 -10.55 -7.22
C ALA A 65 -3.33 -11.04 -7.89
N GLY A 66 -2.27 -11.22 -7.11
CA GLY A 66 -0.97 -11.67 -7.62
C GLY A 66 -0.12 -10.59 -8.28
N LEU A 67 -0.64 -9.38 -8.48
CA LEU A 67 0.16 -8.24 -8.88
C LEU A 67 0.87 -7.64 -7.68
N ALA A 68 2.13 -7.23 -7.87
CA ALA A 68 2.91 -6.56 -6.84
C ALA A 68 3.76 -5.44 -7.44
N LEU A 69 3.98 -4.37 -6.67
CA LEU A 69 4.97 -3.35 -6.97
C LEU A 69 6.28 -3.65 -6.26
N ARG A 70 7.40 -3.45 -6.95
CA ARG A 70 8.74 -3.56 -6.41
C ARG A 70 9.39 -2.19 -6.35
N PHE A 71 9.87 -1.79 -5.18
CA PHE A 71 10.53 -0.49 -4.98
C PHE A 71 11.58 -0.58 -3.87
N ARG A 72 12.42 0.46 -3.78
CA ARG A 72 13.43 0.61 -2.71
C ARG A 72 13.18 1.92 -1.98
N SER A 73 13.47 1.92 -0.69
CA SER A 73 13.38 3.13 0.14
C SER A 73 14.22 2.98 1.41
N ASN A 74 14.74 4.10 1.90
CA ASN A 74 15.34 4.22 3.23
C ASN A 74 14.39 4.90 4.24
N SER A 75 13.11 4.96 3.92
CA SER A 75 12.11 5.62 4.78
C SER A 75 11.91 4.88 6.10
N THR A 76 11.73 5.64 7.18
CA THR A 76 11.37 5.10 8.49
C THR A 76 9.89 4.72 8.58
N CYS A 77 9.10 5.16 7.60
CA CYS A 77 7.66 4.94 7.53
C CYS A 77 7.24 4.73 6.06
N ILE A 78 6.43 3.69 5.81
CA ILE A 78 5.82 3.46 4.49
C ILE A 78 4.31 3.47 4.63
N GLY A 79 3.67 4.27 3.80
CA GLY A 79 2.23 4.32 3.63
C GLY A 79 1.80 4.10 2.20
N ALA A 80 0.51 3.94 2.00
CA ALA A 80 -0.09 3.88 0.67
C ALA A 80 -1.43 4.63 0.64
N LYS A 81 -1.70 5.22 -0.52
CA LYS A 81 -3.03 5.68 -0.94
C LYS A 81 -3.47 4.82 -2.11
N TRP A 82 -4.68 4.25 -2.04
CA TRP A 82 -5.19 3.45 -3.16
C TRP A 82 -6.69 3.57 -3.28
N GLU A 83 -7.16 3.41 -4.50
CA GLU A 83 -8.58 3.28 -4.79
C GLU A 83 -8.85 1.89 -5.37
N VAL A 84 -9.99 1.30 -4.97
CA VAL A 84 -10.47 0.03 -5.52
C VAL A 84 -11.69 0.27 -6.41
N ARG A 85 -11.88 -0.60 -7.41
CA ARG A 85 -12.92 -0.48 -8.42
C ARG A 85 -14.33 -0.59 -7.85
N ASP A 86 -14.59 -1.66 -7.10
CA ASP A 86 -15.94 -2.08 -6.74
C ASP A 86 -16.28 -1.86 -5.25
N ASN A 87 -15.26 -1.65 -4.41
CA ASN A 87 -15.42 -1.57 -2.94
C ASN A 87 -16.15 -2.78 -2.35
N ARG A 88 -15.73 -3.99 -2.76
CA ARG A 88 -16.41 -5.25 -2.44
C ARG A 88 -16.44 -5.54 -0.94
N SER A 89 -17.49 -6.24 -0.52
CA SER A 89 -17.65 -6.84 0.80
C SER A 89 -18.08 -8.29 0.66
N MET A 90 -17.55 -9.17 1.52
CA MET A 90 -17.84 -10.60 1.52
C MET A 90 -18.06 -11.05 2.97
N ASN A 91 -19.00 -11.97 3.19
CA ASN A 91 -19.36 -12.43 4.52
C ASN A 91 -18.33 -13.39 5.16
N HIS A 92 -17.41 -13.92 4.36
CA HIS A 92 -16.42 -14.92 4.77
C HIS A 92 -14.96 -14.41 4.70
N MET A 93 -14.74 -13.14 4.35
CA MET A 93 -13.42 -12.52 4.30
C MET A 93 -13.42 -11.14 4.94
N THR A 94 -12.33 -10.81 5.63
CA THR A 94 -12.14 -9.47 6.17
C THR A 94 -11.89 -8.45 5.04
N PRO A 95 -12.25 -7.17 5.24
CA PRO A 95 -11.94 -6.12 4.26
C PRO A 95 -10.46 -6.07 3.86
N THR A 96 -9.53 -6.33 4.79
CA THR A 96 -8.09 -6.37 4.51
C THR A 96 -7.74 -7.47 3.52
N GLY A 97 -8.33 -8.67 3.64
CA GLY A 97 -8.11 -9.76 2.69
C GLY A 97 -8.75 -9.50 1.32
N ILE A 98 -9.86 -8.75 1.25
CA ILE A 98 -10.55 -8.46 0.00
C ILE A 98 -9.83 -7.36 -0.80
N LYS A 99 -9.58 -6.20 -0.17
CA LYS A 99 -9.17 -4.95 -0.82
C LYS A 99 -8.01 -4.22 -0.14
N GLY A 100 -7.32 -4.89 0.81
CA GLY A 100 -6.10 -4.39 1.42
C GLY A 100 -4.87 -4.56 0.54
N LEU A 101 -3.74 -4.10 1.06
CA LEU A 101 -2.41 -4.22 0.46
C LEU A 101 -1.49 -4.92 1.47
N ASP A 102 -0.57 -5.77 1.01
CA ASP A 102 0.39 -6.45 1.86
C ASP A 102 1.83 -6.08 1.47
N LEU A 103 2.57 -5.52 2.43
CA LEU A 103 3.97 -5.11 2.25
C LEU A 103 4.90 -6.18 2.79
N TYR A 104 5.88 -6.54 1.97
CA TYR A 104 7.01 -7.39 2.34
C TYR A 104 8.31 -6.63 2.17
N CYS A 105 9.28 -6.90 3.04
CA CYS A 105 10.65 -6.37 3.01
C CYS A 105 11.64 -7.49 2.72
N LEU A 106 12.63 -7.24 1.86
CA LEU A 106 13.72 -8.20 1.62
C LEU A 106 14.74 -8.12 2.76
N GLN A 107 14.89 -9.22 3.52
CA GLN A 107 15.84 -9.36 4.62
C GLN A 107 16.61 -10.66 4.45
N ASP A 108 17.94 -10.61 4.41
CA ASP A 108 18.81 -11.79 4.26
C ASP A 108 18.42 -12.70 3.10
N GLY A 109 18.02 -12.10 1.96
CA GLY A 109 17.61 -12.82 0.76
C GLY A 109 16.20 -13.43 0.82
N LYS A 110 15.41 -13.13 1.86
CA LYS A 110 14.04 -13.64 2.04
C LYS A 110 13.04 -12.49 2.15
N TRP A 111 11.86 -12.68 1.58
CA TRP A 111 10.74 -11.76 1.73
C TRP A 111 10.05 -11.99 3.07
N VAL A 112 10.10 -10.99 3.95
CA VAL A 112 9.51 -11.01 5.28
C VAL A 112 8.32 -10.04 5.30
N PHE A 113 7.20 -10.48 5.83
CA PHE A 113 6.00 -9.65 5.97
C PHE A 113 6.30 -8.44 6.88
N ALA A 114 6.03 -7.24 6.39
CA ALA A 114 6.28 -5.99 7.09
C ALA A 114 4.99 -5.34 7.63
N GLY A 115 3.86 -5.49 6.93
CA GLY A 115 2.59 -4.93 7.36
C GLY A 115 1.52 -4.93 6.29
N SER A 116 0.29 -4.57 6.66
CA SER A 116 -0.85 -4.48 5.75
C SER A 116 -1.45 -3.08 5.71
N GLY A 117 -1.79 -2.62 4.52
CA GLY A 117 -2.65 -1.47 4.28
C GLY A 117 -4.10 -1.85 4.53
N ARG A 118 -4.68 -1.37 5.65
CA ARG A 118 -6.07 -1.67 6.03
C ARG A 118 -7.04 -0.74 5.32
N PRO A 119 -7.95 -1.26 4.49
CA PRO A 119 -8.89 -0.44 3.74
C PRO A 119 -10.01 0.10 4.63
N GLN A 120 -10.48 1.29 4.30
CA GLN A 120 -11.63 1.94 4.97
C GLN A 120 -12.85 2.02 4.05
N GLY A 121 -12.65 1.92 2.75
CA GLY A 121 -13.72 2.06 1.77
C GLY A 121 -13.24 1.84 0.34
N LYS A 122 -13.78 2.64 -0.56
CA LYS A 122 -13.36 2.65 -1.97
C LYS A 122 -12.03 3.39 -2.13
N VAL A 123 -11.91 4.55 -1.49
CA VAL A 123 -10.67 5.35 -1.43
C VAL A 123 -10.04 5.14 -0.06
N ASN A 124 -8.76 4.83 -0.05
CA ASN A 124 -8.06 4.37 1.14
C ASN A 124 -6.73 5.10 1.31
N GLU A 125 -6.37 5.36 2.57
CA GLU A 125 -5.04 5.82 2.97
C GLU A 125 -4.65 5.09 4.26
N ALA A 126 -3.45 4.51 4.30
CA ALA A 126 -2.96 3.83 5.48
C ALA A 126 -1.44 3.94 5.60
N THR A 127 -0.96 4.13 6.82
CA THR A 127 0.41 3.82 7.19
C THR A 127 0.52 2.30 7.34
N ILE A 128 1.40 1.66 6.58
CA ILE A 128 1.59 0.21 6.57
C ILE A 128 2.61 -0.22 7.62
N VAL A 129 3.74 0.48 7.66
CA VAL A 129 4.83 0.24 8.62
C VAL A 129 5.43 1.58 9.05
N LYS A 130 5.92 1.65 10.29
CA LYS A 130 6.55 2.84 10.89
C LYS A 130 7.64 2.45 11.88
N ASN A 131 8.43 3.44 12.29
CA ASN A 131 9.51 3.28 13.27
C ASN A 131 10.60 2.30 12.79
N MET A 132 10.88 2.31 11.50
CA MET A 132 12.01 1.58 10.93
C MET A 132 13.30 2.40 11.05
N ASP A 133 14.45 1.72 11.03
CA ASP A 133 15.73 2.41 10.87
C ASP A 133 15.86 2.98 9.44
N PRO A 134 16.53 4.13 9.23
CA PRO A 134 16.65 4.80 7.94
C PRO A 134 17.69 4.13 7.02
N GLU A 135 17.53 2.84 6.78
CA GLU A 135 18.38 2.03 5.90
C GLU A 135 17.65 1.70 4.59
N GLU A 136 18.40 1.72 3.48
CA GLU A 136 17.81 1.36 2.20
C GLU A 136 17.44 -0.13 2.18
N ARG A 137 16.16 -0.38 1.95
CA ARG A 137 15.57 -1.72 1.86
C ARG A 137 14.78 -1.85 0.57
N GLU A 138 14.61 -3.07 0.15
CA GLU A 138 13.79 -3.42 -0.99
C GLU A 138 12.45 -4.00 -0.52
N TYR A 139 11.37 -3.59 -1.19
CA TYR A 139 10.00 -3.92 -0.82
C TYR A 139 9.23 -4.52 -1.97
N LEU A 140 8.29 -5.42 -1.63
CA LEU A 140 7.19 -5.87 -2.49
C LEU A 140 5.87 -5.46 -1.85
N LEU A 141 5.03 -4.73 -2.59
CA LEU A 141 3.68 -4.37 -2.19
C LEU A 141 2.69 -5.16 -3.05
N TYR A 142 2.09 -6.20 -2.47
CA TYR A 142 1.04 -6.98 -3.10
C TYR A 142 -0.28 -6.25 -3.09
N LEU A 143 -1.01 -6.36 -4.20
CA LEU A 143 -2.27 -5.68 -4.42
C LEU A 143 -3.46 -6.53 -3.97
N SER A 144 -4.64 -5.91 -3.95
CA SER A 144 -5.91 -6.48 -3.49
C SER A 144 -6.25 -7.82 -4.16
N LEU A 145 -6.75 -8.80 -3.37
CA LEU A 145 -7.06 -10.15 -3.87
C LEU A 145 -8.40 -10.21 -4.63
N TYR A 146 -9.46 -9.60 -4.06
CA TYR A 146 -10.83 -9.71 -4.57
C TYR A 146 -11.44 -8.38 -5.00
N ASP A 147 -10.59 -7.35 -5.20
CA ASP A 147 -11.00 -6.09 -5.82
C ASP A 147 -9.91 -5.62 -6.79
N GLY A 148 -10.27 -4.81 -7.76
CA GLY A 148 -9.34 -4.20 -8.71
C GLY A 148 -8.81 -2.88 -8.17
N VAL A 149 -7.50 -2.72 -8.05
CA VAL A 149 -6.89 -1.40 -7.78
C VAL A 149 -7.03 -0.55 -9.03
N THR A 150 -7.47 0.69 -8.86
CA THR A 150 -7.62 1.68 -9.96
C THR A 150 -6.58 2.78 -9.90
N SER A 151 -6.17 3.17 -8.69
CA SER A 151 -5.07 4.10 -8.46
C SER A 151 -4.27 3.68 -7.24
N LEU A 152 -2.97 4.01 -7.23
CA LEU A 152 -2.07 3.67 -6.14
C LEU A 152 -0.92 4.68 -6.07
N ALA A 153 -0.62 5.14 -4.85
CA ALA A 153 0.54 5.93 -4.54
C ALA A 153 1.25 5.39 -3.29
N ILE A 154 2.57 5.41 -3.28
CA ILE A 154 3.41 5.02 -2.15
C ILE A 154 3.85 6.27 -1.42
N GLY A 155 3.66 6.28 -0.10
CA GLY A 155 4.04 7.36 0.80
C GLY A 155 5.29 7.02 1.60
N VAL A 156 6.23 7.96 1.67
CA VAL A 156 7.48 7.87 2.43
C VAL A 156 7.75 9.19 3.16
N ASP A 157 8.68 9.18 4.11
CA ASP A 157 9.14 10.39 4.78
C ASP A 157 9.73 11.39 3.79
N SER A 158 9.57 12.69 4.05
CA SER A 158 9.96 13.78 3.14
C SER A 158 11.44 13.83 2.74
N LEU A 159 12.33 13.24 3.54
CA LEU A 159 13.77 13.21 3.29
C LEU A 159 14.26 11.84 2.76
N SER A 160 13.35 10.92 2.52
CA SER A 160 13.68 9.56 2.11
C SER A 160 13.73 9.41 0.59
N THR A 161 14.52 8.44 0.13
CA THR A 161 14.51 7.97 -1.25
C THR A 161 13.28 7.11 -1.53
N LEU A 162 12.80 7.15 -2.76
CA LEU A 162 11.73 6.29 -3.26
C LEU A 162 11.84 6.18 -4.79
#